data_33e6a01eee5e5f83cb96436caca8d190
#
_entry.id   33e6a01eee5e5f83cb96436caca8d190
#
_cell.length_a   1.000
_cell.length_b   1.000
_cell.length_c   1.000
_cell.angle_alpha   90.00
_cell.angle_beta   90.00
_cell.angle_gamma   90.00
#
_symmetry.space_group_name_H-M   'P 1'
#
loop_
_entity.id
_entity.type
_entity.pdbx_description
1 polymer ?
#
loop_
_entity_poly.entity_id
_entity_poly.type
_entity_poly.pdbx_seq_one_letter_code
_entity_poly.pdbx_strand_id
1 'polypeptide(L)'
;MFRFPFAAALVAALAAPVPAAAELLVAPTRVVLTPETRSSELVLVNKGAETAAFRIAIENRRMNEDGSLEDAPTPQDGELFADDKLRYSPRQLVLEPGARQVVRIMATAPQGLAPGEYRSHLRLMSAPVSAGTAAIAGEGAGDNSLAIELVAIRSITIPVILRGGALDASVTMDSAAVADTAPDQLVVRLTRSGTRSTYGDVSFTPEGAKEPVWVVRGVAIYVPNTARDVVIPLPPEVRSALAGKRVRIDYTSTDAADPASVGKRLASLTAAL
;
A
#
# COMPACT_ATOMS: atom_id res chain seq x y z
N MET A 1 7.90 63.65 -36.24
CA MET A 1 8.72 62.88 -35.28
C MET A 1 7.86 62.61 -34.06
N PHE A 2 7.02 61.56 -34.05
CA PHE A 2 6.11 61.22 -32.96
C PHE A 2 6.60 59.95 -32.30
N ARG A 3 6.97 60.01 -31.01
CA ARG A 3 7.39 58.89 -30.18
C ARG A 3 6.17 58.42 -29.36
N PHE A 4 5.72 57.19 -29.60
CA PHE A 4 4.74 56.52 -28.74
C PHE A 4 5.48 55.77 -27.62
N PRO A 5 5.05 55.86 -26.36
CA PRO A 5 5.60 55.02 -25.29
C PRO A 5 4.86 53.67 -25.29
N PHE A 6 5.64 52.59 -25.33
CA PHE A 6 5.16 51.23 -25.12
C PHE A 6 4.91 51.01 -23.63
N ALA A 7 3.67 50.90 -23.23
CA ALA A 7 3.30 50.50 -21.86
C ALA A 7 3.33 48.94 -21.78
N ALA A 8 4.33 48.42 -21.08
CA ALA A 8 4.43 47.02 -20.74
C ALA A 8 3.46 46.69 -19.59
N ALA A 9 2.36 45.99 -19.88
CA ALA A 9 1.43 45.46 -18.89
C ALA A 9 2.04 44.18 -18.29
N LEU A 10 2.45 44.26 -17.03
CA LEU A 10 2.92 43.13 -16.21
C LEU A 10 1.70 42.30 -15.77
N VAL A 11 1.46 41.15 -16.42
CA VAL A 11 0.45 40.19 -15.98
C VAL A 11 1.01 39.40 -14.81
N ALA A 12 0.63 39.78 -13.60
CA ALA A 12 0.87 38.98 -12.40
C ALA A 12 -0.06 37.76 -12.41
N ALA A 13 0.47 36.61 -12.79
CA ALA A 13 -0.25 35.34 -12.64
C ALA A 13 -0.41 35.02 -11.14
N LEU A 14 -1.63 35.16 -10.61
CA LEU A 14 -1.98 34.66 -9.29
C LEU A 14 -1.88 33.13 -9.33
N ALA A 15 -0.80 32.58 -8.80
CA ALA A 15 -0.72 31.15 -8.47
C ALA A 15 -1.69 30.90 -7.31
N ALA A 16 -2.87 30.35 -7.62
CA ALA A 16 -3.78 29.85 -6.59
C ALA A 16 -3.07 28.73 -5.82
N PRO A 17 -3.05 28.75 -4.48
CA PRO A 17 -2.48 27.67 -3.71
C PRO A 17 -3.28 26.38 -4.00
N VAL A 18 -2.62 25.37 -4.52
CA VAL A 18 -3.21 24.03 -4.63
C VAL A 18 -3.38 23.52 -3.20
N PRO A 19 -4.57 23.14 -2.75
CA PRO A 19 -4.76 22.64 -1.39
C PRO A 19 -3.85 21.42 -1.19
N ALA A 20 -2.95 21.52 -0.22
CA ALA A 20 -2.06 20.46 0.18
C ALA A 20 -2.93 19.37 0.84
N ALA A 21 -3.21 18.32 0.10
CA ALA A 21 -4.00 17.20 0.59
C ALA A 21 -3.34 16.58 1.82
N ALA A 22 -4.15 16.17 2.80
CA ALA A 22 -3.69 15.45 3.98
C ALA A 22 -2.86 14.22 3.56
N GLU A 23 -1.57 14.24 3.86
CA GLU A 23 -0.64 13.15 3.60
C GLU A 23 -0.45 12.38 4.90
N LEU A 24 -1.01 11.16 4.97
CA LEU A 24 -0.88 10.29 6.12
C LEU A 24 0.28 9.31 5.93
N LEU A 25 1.31 9.44 6.76
CA LEU A 25 2.34 8.41 6.89
C LEU A 25 1.85 7.34 7.87
N VAL A 26 1.98 6.08 7.49
CA VAL A 26 1.60 4.94 8.31
C VAL A 26 2.75 3.95 8.38
N ALA A 27 3.12 3.53 9.59
CA ALA A 27 4.18 2.55 9.81
C ALA A 27 3.87 1.65 11.03
N PRO A 28 4.05 0.33 10.89
CA PRO A 28 4.43 -0.42 9.70
C PRO A 28 3.28 -0.51 8.68
N THR A 29 3.59 -0.84 7.44
CA THR A 29 2.60 -1.05 6.36
C THR A 29 2.02 -2.46 6.31
N ARG A 30 2.40 -3.31 7.25
CA ARG A 30 1.93 -4.70 7.42
C ARG A 30 2.07 -5.09 8.89
N VAL A 31 1.06 -5.72 9.45
CA VAL A 31 1.05 -6.23 10.82
C VAL A 31 0.89 -7.74 10.80
N VAL A 32 1.76 -8.45 11.52
CA VAL A 32 1.65 -9.90 11.72
C VAL A 32 1.65 -10.17 13.22
N LEU A 33 0.61 -10.85 13.68
CA LEU A 33 0.44 -11.28 15.06
C LEU A 33 0.56 -12.81 15.15
N THR A 34 1.13 -13.27 16.25
CA THR A 34 1.28 -14.70 16.58
C THR A 34 0.84 -14.94 18.01
N PRO A 35 0.75 -16.19 18.48
CA PRO A 35 0.51 -16.48 19.90
C PRO A 35 1.53 -15.83 20.86
N GLU A 36 2.76 -15.62 20.39
CA GLU A 36 3.86 -14.97 21.13
C GLU A 36 3.78 -13.45 21.02
N THR A 37 3.47 -12.93 19.84
CA THR A 37 3.38 -11.49 19.55
C THR A 37 1.91 -11.10 19.36
N ARG A 38 1.19 -10.92 20.47
CA ARG A 38 -0.26 -10.73 20.49
C ARG A 38 -0.73 -9.32 20.14
N SER A 39 0.17 -8.36 20.09
CA SER A 39 -0.16 -6.96 19.82
C SER A 39 0.91 -6.29 18.99
N SER A 40 0.50 -5.29 18.24
CA SER A 40 1.37 -4.41 17.48
C SER A 40 0.87 -2.98 17.56
N GLU A 41 1.78 -2.05 17.34
CA GLU A 41 1.47 -0.63 17.29
C GLU A 41 1.64 -0.12 15.86
N LEU A 42 0.67 0.64 15.41
CA LEU A 42 0.68 1.33 14.13
C LEU A 42 0.82 2.82 14.40
N VAL A 43 1.88 3.41 13.90
CA VAL A 43 2.15 4.83 14.05
C VAL A 43 1.59 5.58 12.85
N LEU A 44 0.77 6.58 13.11
CA LEU A 44 0.19 7.48 12.13
C LEU A 44 0.81 8.86 12.32
N VAL A 45 1.23 9.50 11.23
CA VAL A 45 1.75 10.87 11.25
C VAL A 45 1.10 11.66 10.14
N ASN A 46 0.48 12.79 10.47
CA ASN A 46 -0.02 13.72 9.46
C ASN A 46 1.15 14.53 8.89
N LYS A 47 1.51 14.26 7.63
CA LYS A 47 2.54 14.99 6.88
C LYS A 47 1.97 16.18 6.07
N GLY A 48 0.63 16.30 6.02
CA GLY A 48 -0.03 17.41 5.36
C GLY A 48 0.08 18.72 6.13
N ALA A 49 -0.34 19.79 5.49
CA ALA A 49 -0.33 21.15 6.05
C ALA A 49 -1.61 21.48 6.86
N GLU A 50 -2.62 20.60 6.83
CA GLU A 50 -3.92 20.83 7.46
C GLU A 50 -4.24 19.76 8.48
N THR A 51 -5.11 20.07 9.45
CA THR A 51 -5.68 19.10 10.38
C THR A 51 -6.50 18.09 9.62
N ALA A 52 -6.29 16.80 9.90
CA ALA A 52 -6.99 15.72 9.23
C ALA A 52 -7.65 14.78 10.23
N ALA A 53 -8.90 14.42 9.98
CA ALA A 53 -9.61 13.39 10.72
C ALA A 53 -9.57 12.06 9.98
N PHE A 54 -9.46 10.98 10.72
CA PHE A 54 -9.44 9.62 10.17
C PHE A 54 -10.39 8.72 10.94
N ARG A 55 -11.12 7.90 10.19
CA ARG A 55 -11.87 6.76 10.73
C ARG A 55 -11.14 5.48 10.40
N ILE A 56 -11.07 4.58 11.37
CA ILE A 56 -10.41 3.29 11.25
C ILE A 56 -11.47 2.20 11.32
N ALA A 57 -11.38 1.23 10.40
CA ALA A 57 -12.26 0.06 10.35
C ALA A 57 -11.45 -1.20 10.00
N ILE A 58 -11.94 -2.36 10.42
CA ILE A 58 -11.47 -3.64 9.89
C ILE A 58 -12.39 -4.02 8.74
N GLU A 59 -11.79 -4.48 7.65
CA GLU A 59 -12.46 -5.01 6.47
C GLU A 59 -11.75 -6.24 5.93
N ASN A 60 -12.47 -7.07 5.19
CA ASN A 60 -11.91 -8.24 4.54
C ASN A 60 -11.71 -7.94 3.05
N ARG A 61 -10.51 -8.22 2.55
CA ARG A 61 -10.15 -8.05 1.14
C ARG A 61 -9.46 -9.28 0.60
N ARG A 62 -9.79 -9.64 -0.62
CA ARG A 62 -9.16 -10.70 -1.39
C ARG A 62 -8.13 -10.12 -2.33
N MET A 63 -7.00 -10.80 -2.45
CA MET A 63 -5.97 -10.48 -3.44
C MET A 63 -6.25 -11.26 -4.72
N ASN A 64 -6.26 -10.56 -5.85
CA ASN A 64 -6.28 -11.16 -7.19
C ASN A 64 -4.86 -11.59 -7.61
N GLU A 65 -4.72 -12.36 -8.68
CA GLU A 65 -3.41 -12.82 -9.16
C GLU A 65 -2.49 -11.66 -9.58
N ASP A 66 -3.03 -10.54 -10.04
CA ASP A 66 -2.27 -9.31 -10.34
C ASP A 66 -1.83 -8.52 -9.11
N GLY A 67 -2.27 -8.97 -7.91
CA GLY A 67 -1.99 -8.32 -6.63
C GLY A 67 -2.96 -7.18 -6.27
N SER A 68 -3.94 -6.87 -7.09
CA SER A 68 -5.04 -5.96 -6.73
C SER A 68 -5.88 -6.55 -5.59
N LEU A 69 -6.54 -5.68 -4.83
CA LEU A 69 -7.38 -6.08 -3.71
C LEU A 69 -8.83 -5.71 -3.99
N GLU A 70 -9.73 -6.68 -3.85
CA GLU A 70 -11.17 -6.48 -3.94
C GLU A 70 -11.85 -6.72 -2.58
N ASP A 71 -13.08 -6.22 -2.42
CA ASP A 71 -13.87 -6.45 -1.21
C ASP A 71 -14.28 -7.93 -1.12
N ALA A 72 -14.13 -8.53 0.06
CA ALA A 72 -14.41 -9.93 0.33
C ALA A 72 -15.37 -10.06 1.53
N PRO A 73 -16.68 -9.87 1.36
CA PRO A 73 -17.64 -9.92 2.47
C PRO A 73 -17.78 -11.31 3.09
N THR A 74 -17.50 -12.36 2.33
CA THR A 74 -17.52 -13.75 2.76
C THR A 74 -16.25 -14.46 2.35
N PRO A 75 -15.72 -15.39 3.19
CA PRO A 75 -14.54 -16.16 2.84
C PRO A 75 -14.84 -17.16 1.72
N GLN A 76 -13.85 -17.39 0.86
CA GLN A 76 -13.81 -18.50 -0.10
C GLN A 76 -13.00 -19.67 0.49
N ASP A 77 -12.99 -20.79 -0.25
CA ASP A 77 -12.20 -21.95 0.15
C ASP A 77 -10.73 -21.60 0.39
N GLY A 78 -10.23 -21.95 1.57
CA GLY A 78 -8.88 -21.64 2.00
C GLY A 78 -8.65 -20.23 2.54
N GLU A 79 -9.65 -19.34 2.51
CA GLU A 79 -9.57 -18.03 3.16
C GLU A 79 -10.01 -18.11 4.63
N LEU A 80 -9.19 -17.52 5.50
CA LEU A 80 -9.51 -17.36 6.92
C LEU A 80 -9.45 -15.86 7.24
N PHE A 81 -10.59 -15.30 7.73
CA PHE A 81 -10.65 -13.91 8.12
C PHE A 81 -10.29 -13.72 9.59
N ALA A 82 -9.66 -12.59 9.89
CA ALA A 82 -9.20 -12.23 11.23
C ALA A 82 -10.09 -11.20 11.92
N ASP A 83 -11.10 -10.65 11.27
CA ASP A 83 -11.91 -9.51 11.71
C ASP A 83 -12.56 -9.71 13.08
N ASP A 84 -13.10 -10.87 13.37
CA ASP A 84 -13.69 -11.25 14.65
C ASP A 84 -12.63 -11.53 15.76
N LYS A 85 -11.38 -11.75 15.37
CA LYS A 85 -10.23 -12.12 16.23
C LYS A 85 -9.35 -10.93 16.57
N LEU A 86 -9.66 -9.74 16.06
CA LEU A 86 -8.85 -8.54 16.24
C LEU A 86 -9.60 -7.48 17.05
N ARG A 87 -8.85 -6.73 17.85
CA ARG A 87 -9.28 -5.48 18.49
C ARG A 87 -8.27 -4.39 18.19
N TYR A 88 -8.75 -3.18 18.00
CA TYR A 88 -7.91 -2.02 17.75
C TYR A 88 -8.48 -0.76 18.40
N SER A 89 -7.61 0.16 18.74
CA SER A 89 -7.97 1.44 19.35
C SER A 89 -6.89 2.50 19.04
N PRO A 90 -7.28 3.76 18.77
CA PRO A 90 -8.64 4.30 18.67
C PRO A 90 -9.33 3.94 17.34
N ARG A 91 -10.65 4.17 17.26
CA ARG A 91 -11.45 3.96 16.04
C ARG A 91 -11.58 5.23 15.18
N GLN A 92 -11.32 6.36 15.81
CA GLN A 92 -11.32 7.67 15.16
C GLN A 92 -10.22 8.51 15.79
N LEU A 93 -9.63 9.38 15.00
CA LEU A 93 -8.60 10.30 15.47
C LEU A 93 -8.59 11.57 14.62
N VAL A 94 -8.10 12.64 15.21
CA VAL A 94 -7.83 13.91 14.54
C VAL A 94 -6.36 14.21 14.75
N LEU A 95 -5.66 14.53 13.66
CA LEU A 95 -4.23 14.84 13.66
C LEU A 95 -4.00 16.24 13.11
N GLU A 96 -3.42 17.09 13.91
CA GLU A 96 -2.86 18.36 13.47
C GLU A 96 -1.65 18.12 12.55
N PRO A 97 -1.22 19.10 11.74
CA PRO A 97 0.01 19.02 10.95
C PRO A 97 1.21 18.58 11.81
N GLY A 98 1.92 17.55 11.36
CA GLY A 98 3.06 16.98 12.07
C GLY A 98 2.71 16.10 13.28
N ALA A 99 1.46 16.08 13.73
CA ALA A 99 1.05 15.29 14.89
C ALA A 99 1.16 13.78 14.64
N ARG A 100 1.45 13.05 15.71
CA ARG A 100 1.62 11.60 15.74
C ARG A 100 0.58 10.96 16.65
N GLN A 101 0.00 9.83 16.20
CA GLN A 101 -0.89 8.98 17.00
C GLN A 101 -0.50 7.51 16.82
N VAL A 102 -0.66 6.75 17.90
CA VAL A 102 -0.49 5.29 17.90
C VAL A 102 -1.86 4.63 17.88
N VAL A 103 -2.03 3.68 16.97
CA VAL A 103 -3.16 2.74 16.96
C VAL A 103 -2.64 1.40 17.42
N ARG A 104 -3.19 0.89 18.53
CA ARG A 104 -2.84 -0.44 19.02
C ARG A 104 -3.77 -1.48 18.41
N ILE A 105 -3.19 -2.55 17.90
CA ILE A 105 -3.88 -3.70 17.33
C ILE A 105 -3.55 -4.91 18.20
N MET A 106 -4.55 -5.69 18.58
CA MET A 106 -4.39 -6.86 19.45
C MET A 106 -5.20 -8.05 18.92
N ALA A 107 -4.63 -9.24 19.03
CA ALA A 107 -5.36 -10.49 18.82
C ALA A 107 -6.15 -10.89 20.06
N THR A 108 -7.41 -11.28 19.89
CA THR A 108 -8.24 -11.88 20.93
C THR A 108 -8.06 -13.39 20.92
N ALA A 109 -7.82 -14.00 22.09
CA ALA A 109 -7.69 -15.43 22.29
C ALA A 109 -6.71 -16.16 21.33
N PRO A 110 -5.47 -15.66 21.13
CA PRO A 110 -4.56 -16.23 20.15
C PRO A 110 -4.08 -17.65 20.46
N GLN A 111 -4.17 -18.11 21.75
CA GLN A 111 -3.78 -19.45 22.14
C GLN A 111 -4.77 -20.54 21.73
N GLY A 112 -6.03 -20.21 21.49
CA GLY A 112 -7.05 -21.14 21.02
C GLY A 112 -7.23 -21.14 19.49
N LEU A 113 -6.32 -20.49 18.78
CA LEU A 113 -6.42 -20.34 17.32
C LEU A 113 -6.09 -21.66 16.62
N ALA A 114 -6.97 -22.13 15.75
CA ALA A 114 -6.68 -23.27 14.89
C ALA A 114 -5.50 -22.96 13.98
N PRO A 115 -4.69 -23.97 13.60
CA PRO A 115 -3.58 -23.75 12.67
C PRO A 115 -4.05 -23.11 11.36
N GLY A 116 -3.36 -22.05 10.95
CA GLY A 116 -3.69 -21.33 9.72
C GLY A 116 -3.25 -19.86 9.77
N GLU A 117 -3.30 -19.23 8.63
CA GLU A 117 -3.07 -17.79 8.48
C GLU A 117 -4.40 -17.07 8.24
N TYR A 118 -4.80 -16.23 9.19
CA TYR A 118 -6.01 -15.42 9.14
C TYR A 118 -5.64 -14.01 8.73
N ARG A 119 -6.37 -13.43 7.78
CA ARG A 119 -6.07 -12.09 7.27
C ARG A 119 -7.32 -11.24 7.17
N SER A 120 -7.22 -10.03 7.68
CA SER A 120 -8.13 -8.91 7.44
C SER A 120 -7.29 -7.65 7.24
N HIS A 121 -7.93 -6.55 6.96
CA HIS A 121 -7.25 -5.30 6.68
C HIS A 121 -7.74 -4.20 7.60
N LEU A 122 -6.84 -3.37 8.07
CA LEU A 122 -7.15 -2.12 8.74
C LEU A 122 -7.24 -1.02 7.69
N ARG A 123 -8.43 -0.47 7.51
CA ARG A 123 -8.68 0.65 6.61
C ARG A 123 -8.71 1.95 7.38
N LEU A 124 -7.87 2.89 6.98
CA LEU A 124 -7.84 4.26 7.48
C LEU A 124 -8.44 5.16 6.40
N MET A 125 -9.60 5.74 6.68
CA MET A 125 -10.30 6.63 5.75
C MET A 125 -10.22 8.06 6.24
N SER A 126 -9.86 9.01 5.38
CA SER A 126 -10.02 10.42 5.69
C SER A 126 -11.51 10.73 5.88
N ALA A 127 -11.81 11.46 6.93
CA ALA A 127 -13.14 12.00 7.19
C ALA A 127 -13.10 13.51 7.05
N PRO A 128 -14.18 14.16 6.61
CA PRO A 128 -14.25 15.61 6.67
C PRO A 128 -14.02 16.05 8.12
N VAL A 129 -13.08 16.95 8.33
CA VAL A 129 -13.04 17.70 9.57
C VAL A 129 -14.26 18.61 9.47
N SER A 130 -15.30 18.39 10.31
CA SER A 130 -16.43 19.30 10.37
C SER A 130 -15.89 20.68 10.73
N ALA A 131 -15.56 21.48 9.72
CA ALA A 131 -15.50 22.91 9.88
C ALA A 131 -16.88 23.29 10.39
N GLY A 132 -16.96 23.73 11.63
CA GLY A 132 -18.21 24.28 12.14
C GLY A 132 -18.78 25.19 11.06
N THR A 133 -20.03 24.97 10.70
CA THR A 133 -20.75 25.66 9.65
C THR A 133 -20.46 27.16 9.71
N ALA A 134 -19.41 27.61 9.03
CA ALA A 134 -19.33 28.98 8.58
C ALA A 134 -20.30 29.04 7.40
N ALA A 135 -21.57 29.19 7.71
CA ALA A 135 -22.54 29.73 6.77
C ALA A 135 -22.00 31.12 6.42
N ILE A 136 -21.33 31.22 5.28
CA ILE A 136 -21.17 32.51 4.63
C ILE A 136 -22.57 32.84 4.11
N ALA A 137 -23.36 33.45 4.97
CA ALA A 137 -24.54 34.18 4.53
C ALA A 137 -24.01 35.38 3.74
N GLY A 138 -23.76 35.18 2.46
CA GLY A 138 -23.66 36.23 1.49
C GLY A 138 -25.07 36.81 1.32
N GLU A 139 -25.36 37.96 1.92
CA GLU A 139 -26.51 38.76 1.57
C GLU A 139 -26.40 39.16 0.09
N GLY A 140 -27.39 38.77 -0.71
CA GLY A 140 -27.71 39.36 -2.00
C GLY A 140 -27.25 38.56 -3.21
N ALA A 141 -28.11 37.69 -3.66
CA ALA A 141 -28.54 37.54 -5.06
C ALA A 141 -29.39 36.26 -5.18
N GLY A 142 -30.63 36.41 -5.55
CA GLY A 142 -31.45 35.29 -5.99
C GLY A 142 -30.88 34.70 -7.26
N ASP A 143 -30.37 33.54 -7.15
CA ASP A 143 -30.30 32.53 -8.22
C ASP A 143 -29.97 31.20 -7.60
N ASN A 144 -30.60 30.16 -8.11
CA ASN A 144 -30.58 28.78 -7.64
C ASN A 144 -29.22 28.15 -7.95
N SER A 145 -28.13 28.66 -7.37
CA SER A 145 -26.79 28.10 -7.55
C SER A 145 -26.61 26.95 -6.58
N LEU A 146 -26.61 25.73 -7.12
CA LEU A 146 -26.24 24.51 -6.41
C LEU A 146 -24.74 24.54 -6.15
N ALA A 147 -24.32 24.83 -4.93
CA ALA A 147 -22.93 24.69 -4.54
C ALA A 147 -22.61 23.21 -4.33
N ILE A 148 -21.86 22.61 -5.26
CA ILE A 148 -21.37 21.22 -5.13
C ILE A 148 -19.99 21.28 -4.50
N GLU A 149 -19.87 20.82 -3.25
CA GLU A 149 -18.59 20.62 -2.60
C GLU A 149 -18.07 19.19 -2.89
N LEU A 150 -16.95 19.10 -3.60
CA LEU A 150 -16.30 17.81 -3.91
C LEU A 150 -15.28 17.49 -2.82
N VAL A 151 -15.61 16.56 -1.92
CA VAL A 151 -14.70 16.07 -0.89
C VAL A 151 -14.03 14.78 -1.34
N ALA A 152 -12.72 14.82 -1.58
CA ALA A 152 -11.94 13.62 -1.93
C ALA A 152 -11.70 12.77 -0.68
N ILE A 153 -12.30 11.58 -0.62
CA ILE A 153 -12.03 10.60 0.45
C ILE A 153 -10.81 9.76 0.05
N ARG A 154 -9.75 9.86 0.85
CA ARG A 154 -8.57 9.01 0.69
C ARG A 154 -8.59 7.88 1.71
N SER A 155 -8.14 6.69 1.29
CA SER A 155 -8.03 5.57 2.21
C SER A 155 -6.70 4.85 2.03
N ILE A 156 -6.14 4.40 3.17
CA ILE A 156 -4.98 3.51 3.24
C ILE A 156 -5.46 2.22 3.85
N THR A 157 -5.11 1.10 3.22
CA THR A 157 -5.48 -0.24 3.68
C THR A 157 -4.20 -1.01 4.01
N ILE A 158 -4.14 -1.57 5.22
CA ILE A 158 -2.98 -2.29 5.75
C ILE A 158 -3.40 -3.71 6.13
N PRO A 159 -2.71 -4.75 5.64
CA PRO A 159 -3.00 -6.12 6.04
C PRO A 159 -2.63 -6.34 7.50
N VAL A 160 -3.55 -6.95 8.23
CA VAL A 160 -3.36 -7.48 9.58
C VAL A 160 -3.53 -8.99 9.52
N ILE A 161 -2.45 -9.68 9.81
CA ILE A 161 -2.33 -11.13 9.68
C ILE A 161 -2.19 -11.72 11.08
N LEU A 162 -2.94 -12.77 11.35
CA LEU A 162 -2.84 -13.56 12.58
C LEU A 162 -2.45 -14.98 12.20
N ARG A 163 -1.31 -15.47 12.69
CA ARG A 163 -0.80 -16.81 12.43
C ARG A 163 -0.99 -17.72 13.63
N GLY A 164 -1.61 -18.89 13.42
CA GLY A 164 -1.75 -19.94 14.42
C GLY A 164 -1.05 -21.22 13.98
N GLY A 165 -0.35 -21.88 14.91
CA GLY A 165 0.35 -23.12 14.65
C GLY A 165 1.62 -22.99 13.80
N ALA A 166 2.21 -24.12 13.44
CA ALA A 166 3.39 -24.17 12.56
C ALA A 166 2.93 -24.05 11.10
N LEU A 167 3.39 -23.02 10.42
CA LEU A 167 3.06 -22.72 9.03
C LEU A 167 4.33 -22.66 8.19
N ASP A 168 4.22 -23.09 6.94
CA ASP A 168 5.32 -23.11 5.98
C ASP A 168 4.95 -22.37 4.69
N ALA A 169 5.95 -21.98 3.91
CA ALA A 169 5.77 -21.49 2.57
C ALA A 169 7.01 -21.72 1.73
N SER A 170 6.81 -22.02 0.46
CA SER A 170 7.85 -22.00 -0.56
C SER A 170 7.38 -21.20 -1.77
N VAL A 171 8.34 -20.67 -2.54
CA VAL A 171 8.06 -19.87 -3.73
C VAL A 171 8.99 -20.29 -4.85
N THR A 172 8.45 -20.38 -6.06
CA THR A 172 9.21 -20.44 -7.30
C THR A 172 8.96 -19.17 -8.12
N MET A 173 9.90 -18.85 -9.00
CA MET A 173 9.75 -17.80 -9.99
C MET A 173 9.73 -18.46 -11.37
N ASP A 174 8.57 -18.42 -12.02
CA ASP A 174 8.32 -19.26 -13.20
C ASP A 174 8.68 -18.54 -14.49
N SER A 175 8.46 -17.23 -14.53
CA SER A 175 8.77 -16.40 -15.69
C SER A 175 8.99 -14.94 -15.32
N ALA A 176 9.71 -14.24 -16.19
CA ALA A 176 9.84 -12.78 -16.18
C ALA A 176 9.97 -12.30 -17.61
N ALA A 177 9.06 -11.46 -18.05
CA ALA A 177 9.04 -10.92 -19.41
C ALA A 177 8.43 -9.53 -19.45
N VAL A 178 8.86 -8.71 -20.42
CA VAL A 178 8.19 -7.46 -20.73
C VAL A 178 6.83 -7.79 -21.33
N ALA A 179 5.79 -7.07 -20.89
CA ALA A 179 4.43 -7.32 -21.36
C ALA A 179 4.28 -6.94 -22.84
N ASP A 180 3.72 -7.83 -23.66
CA ASP A 180 3.57 -7.61 -25.11
C ASP A 180 2.74 -6.37 -25.44
N THR A 181 1.73 -6.08 -24.63
CA THR A 181 0.80 -4.95 -24.83
C THR A 181 1.20 -3.67 -24.09
N ALA A 182 2.23 -3.75 -23.22
CA ALA A 182 2.70 -2.64 -22.40
C ALA A 182 4.24 -2.71 -22.25
N PRO A 183 5.02 -2.21 -23.22
CA PRO A 183 6.47 -2.34 -23.24
C PRO A 183 7.19 -1.57 -22.12
N ASP A 184 6.46 -0.81 -21.33
CA ASP A 184 6.89 -0.13 -20.12
C ASP A 184 6.57 -0.92 -18.86
N GLN A 185 6.11 -2.16 -18.98
CA GLN A 185 5.79 -3.05 -17.85
C GLN A 185 6.52 -4.38 -17.98
N LEU A 186 7.06 -4.85 -16.87
CA LEU A 186 7.61 -6.19 -16.70
C LEU A 186 6.65 -7.01 -15.83
N VAL A 187 6.35 -8.22 -16.25
CA VAL A 187 5.55 -9.17 -15.47
C VAL A 187 6.46 -10.27 -14.94
N VAL A 188 6.45 -10.47 -13.62
CA VAL A 188 7.15 -11.58 -12.95
C VAL A 188 6.12 -12.51 -12.35
N ARG A 189 6.07 -13.77 -12.84
CA ARG A 189 5.21 -14.82 -12.32
C ARG A 189 5.88 -15.51 -11.14
N LEU A 190 5.23 -15.44 -9.98
CA LEU A 190 5.61 -16.15 -8.77
C LEU A 190 4.55 -17.19 -8.43
N THR A 191 4.98 -18.43 -8.11
CA THR A 191 4.11 -19.49 -7.62
C THR A 191 4.48 -19.83 -6.18
N ARG A 192 3.47 -19.85 -5.30
CA ARG A 192 3.59 -20.12 -3.87
C ARG A 192 2.90 -21.45 -3.51
N SER A 193 3.51 -22.19 -2.62
CA SER A 193 2.87 -23.32 -1.93
C SER A 193 3.03 -23.22 -0.42
N GLY A 194 2.32 -24.06 0.32
CA GLY A 194 2.32 -24.05 1.79
C GLY A 194 1.14 -23.29 2.40
N THR A 195 1.20 -23.12 3.70
CA THR A 195 0.07 -22.71 4.56
C THR A 195 0.12 -21.25 5.01
N ARG A 196 1.19 -20.51 4.68
CA ARG A 196 1.32 -19.08 4.97
C ARG A 196 1.64 -18.24 3.74
N SER A 197 1.36 -16.96 3.85
CA SER A 197 1.75 -15.93 2.87
C SER A 197 3.26 -15.73 2.84
N THR A 198 3.77 -15.28 1.70
CA THR A 198 5.14 -14.79 1.57
C THR A 198 5.15 -13.26 1.42
N TYR A 199 6.24 -12.63 1.83
CA TYR A 199 6.45 -11.21 1.76
C TYR A 199 7.93 -10.90 1.56
N GLY A 200 8.25 -10.10 0.57
CA GLY A 200 9.63 -9.82 0.23
C GLY A 200 9.80 -8.75 -0.83
N ASP A 201 11.03 -8.57 -1.25
CA ASP A 201 11.44 -7.63 -2.28
C ASP A 201 11.90 -8.38 -3.53
N VAL A 202 11.52 -7.89 -4.70
CA VAL A 202 11.98 -8.40 -6.00
C VAL A 202 13.06 -7.45 -6.53
N SER A 203 14.27 -7.98 -6.75
CA SER A 203 15.43 -7.20 -7.20
C SER A 203 15.91 -7.66 -8.57
N PHE A 204 16.42 -6.72 -9.37
CA PHE A 204 16.85 -6.93 -10.74
C PHE A 204 18.33 -6.57 -10.90
N THR A 205 19.17 -7.57 -11.16
CA THR A 205 20.63 -7.42 -11.29
C THR A 205 21.06 -7.85 -12.69
N PRO A 206 21.43 -6.92 -13.59
CA PRO A 206 22.00 -7.26 -14.89
C PRO A 206 23.30 -8.04 -14.75
N GLU A 207 23.58 -8.91 -15.72
CA GLU A 207 24.84 -9.64 -15.78
C GLU A 207 26.04 -8.68 -15.76
N GLY A 208 27.01 -8.97 -14.92
CA GLY A 208 28.19 -8.11 -14.68
C GLY A 208 27.99 -7.00 -13.66
N ALA A 209 26.77 -6.68 -13.27
CA ALA A 209 26.52 -5.73 -12.18
C ALA A 209 26.69 -6.40 -10.80
N LYS A 210 27.23 -5.65 -9.83
CA LYS A 210 27.39 -6.13 -8.44
C LYS A 210 26.12 -5.90 -7.62
N GLU A 211 25.40 -4.81 -7.90
CA GLU A 211 24.22 -4.38 -7.17
C GLU A 211 22.99 -4.38 -8.10
N PRO A 212 21.78 -4.56 -7.55
CA PRO A 212 20.56 -4.45 -8.32
C PRO A 212 20.36 -3.02 -8.83
N VAL A 213 19.94 -2.89 -10.08
CA VAL A 213 19.56 -1.60 -10.68
C VAL A 213 18.14 -1.19 -10.34
N TRP A 214 17.31 -2.14 -9.92
CA TRP A 214 15.92 -1.91 -9.54
C TRP A 214 15.49 -2.85 -8.43
N VAL A 215 14.67 -2.35 -7.49
CA VAL A 215 14.08 -3.14 -6.41
C VAL A 215 12.62 -2.75 -6.24
N VAL A 216 11.73 -3.73 -6.37
CA VAL A 216 10.30 -3.60 -6.06
C VAL A 216 10.06 -4.16 -4.68
N ARG A 217 9.63 -3.29 -3.76
CA ARG A 217 9.50 -3.64 -2.36
C ARG A 217 8.09 -4.07 -1.99
N GLY A 218 8.00 -4.95 -0.99
CA GLY A 218 6.75 -5.30 -0.37
C GLY A 218 5.84 -6.18 -1.23
N VAL A 219 6.42 -7.04 -2.06
CA VAL A 219 5.67 -8.02 -2.84
C VAL A 219 5.17 -9.12 -1.92
N ALA A 220 3.85 -9.27 -1.83
CA ALA A 220 3.19 -10.32 -1.05
C ALA A 220 2.51 -11.33 -1.98
N ILE A 221 2.46 -12.60 -1.58
CA ILE A 221 1.54 -13.59 -2.12
C ILE A 221 0.74 -14.12 -0.93
N TYR A 222 -0.51 -13.64 -0.81
CA TYR A 222 -1.36 -14.00 0.32
C TYR A 222 -2.06 -15.33 0.11
N VAL A 223 -2.22 -16.09 1.20
CA VAL A 223 -3.11 -17.26 1.25
C VAL A 223 -4.54 -16.79 0.93
N PRO A 224 -5.34 -17.54 0.13
CA PRO A 224 -5.07 -18.86 -0.45
C PRO A 224 -4.37 -18.83 -1.82
N ASN A 225 -4.02 -17.67 -2.37
CA ASN A 225 -3.44 -17.59 -3.70
C ASN A 225 -2.19 -18.45 -3.82
N THR A 226 -2.14 -19.25 -4.87
CA THR A 226 -0.99 -20.07 -5.22
C THR A 226 -0.07 -19.42 -6.24
N ALA A 227 -0.54 -18.35 -6.90
CA ALA A 227 0.24 -17.63 -7.89
C ALA A 227 0.01 -16.11 -7.80
N ARG A 228 0.98 -15.35 -8.27
CA ARG A 228 0.89 -13.91 -8.44
C ARG A 228 1.70 -13.44 -9.65
N ASP A 229 1.05 -12.65 -10.50
CA ASP A 229 1.70 -11.86 -11.54
C ASP A 229 2.05 -10.49 -10.96
N VAL A 230 3.34 -10.27 -10.74
CA VAL A 230 3.84 -8.98 -10.24
C VAL A 230 4.06 -8.08 -11.44
N VAL A 231 3.13 -7.15 -11.66
CA VAL A 231 3.22 -6.15 -12.73
C VAL A 231 4.07 -4.98 -12.24
N ILE A 232 5.18 -4.74 -12.90
CA ILE A 232 6.22 -3.79 -12.49
C ILE A 232 6.36 -2.72 -13.55
N PRO A 233 5.98 -1.47 -13.27
CA PRO A 233 6.29 -0.36 -14.16
C PRO A 233 7.81 -0.21 -14.31
N LEU A 234 8.27 -0.05 -15.55
CA LEU A 234 9.69 0.16 -15.88
C LEU A 234 9.91 1.63 -16.24
N PRO A 235 10.44 2.47 -15.35
CA PRO A 235 10.90 3.79 -15.71
C PRO A 235 11.91 3.75 -16.87
N PRO A 236 11.97 4.77 -17.74
CA PRO A 236 12.82 4.74 -18.93
C PRO A 236 14.29 4.38 -18.65
N GLU A 237 14.83 4.87 -17.54
CA GLU A 237 16.20 4.59 -17.11
C GLU A 237 16.39 3.12 -16.70
N VAL A 238 15.42 2.53 -15.98
CA VAL A 238 15.45 1.11 -15.62
C VAL A 238 15.33 0.23 -16.85
N ARG A 239 14.38 0.55 -17.73
CA ARG A 239 14.19 -0.17 -18.99
C ARG A 239 15.47 -0.16 -19.83
N SER A 240 16.14 0.99 -19.99
CA SER A 240 17.41 1.11 -20.69
C SER A 240 18.54 0.31 -20.03
N ALA A 241 18.54 0.23 -18.70
CA ALA A 241 19.53 -0.53 -17.95
C ALA A 241 19.35 -2.04 -18.08
N LEU A 242 18.14 -2.53 -18.33
CA LEU A 242 17.80 -3.96 -18.43
C LEU A 242 17.76 -4.46 -19.87
N ALA A 243 17.40 -3.62 -20.87
CA ALA A 243 17.13 -4.01 -22.24
C ALA A 243 18.30 -4.78 -22.89
N GLY A 244 17.97 -5.93 -23.48
CA GLY A 244 18.92 -6.79 -24.20
C GLY A 244 19.95 -7.49 -23.29
N LYS A 245 19.76 -7.46 -21.97
CA LYS A 245 20.68 -8.10 -21.01
C LYS A 245 20.10 -9.35 -20.40
N ARG A 246 20.98 -10.25 -19.98
CA ARG A 246 20.63 -11.30 -19.01
C ARG A 246 20.52 -10.65 -17.65
N VAL A 247 19.37 -10.82 -17.01
CA VAL A 247 19.08 -10.21 -15.71
C VAL A 247 18.76 -11.30 -14.71
N ARG A 248 19.50 -11.32 -13.59
CA ARG A 248 19.13 -12.12 -12.44
C ARG A 248 18.05 -11.38 -11.66
N ILE A 249 16.96 -12.07 -11.40
CA ILE A 249 15.81 -11.59 -10.66
C ILE A 249 15.71 -12.43 -9.38
N ASP A 250 15.83 -11.79 -8.24
CA ASP A 250 15.77 -12.46 -6.94
C ASP A 250 14.55 -11.98 -6.15
N TYR A 251 13.78 -12.91 -5.56
CA TYR A 251 12.77 -12.62 -4.57
C TYR A 251 13.31 -12.94 -3.18
N THR A 252 13.51 -11.91 -2.36
CA THR A 252 14.15 -12.00 -1.05
C THR A 252 13.18 -11.67 0.06
N SER A 253 13.10 -12.51 1.10
CA SER A 253 12.20 -12.31 2.23
C SER A 253 12.54 -11.05 3.04
N THR A 254 11.50 -10.27 3.34
CA THR A 254 11.53 -9.14 4.29
C THR A 254 10.47 -9.30 5.39
N ASP A 255 9.95 -10.53 5.60
CA ASP A 255 8.94 -10.81 6.61
C ASP A 255 9.53 -10.75 8.03
N ALA A 256 9.39 -9.58 8.69
CA ALA A 256 9.90 -9.37 10.04
C ALA A 256 9.25 -10.29 11.09
N ALA A 257 8.10 -10.90 10.81
CA ALA A 257 7.46 -11.89 11.69
C ALA A 257 8.08 -13.29 11.58
N ASP A 258 8.98 -13.49 10.62
CA ASP A 258 9.85 -14.68 10.51
C ASP A 258 11.32 -14.22 10.39
N PRO A 259 11.94 -13.80 11.50
CA PRO A 259 13.30 -13.28 11.49
C PRO A 259 14.32 -14.24 10.88
N ALA A 260 14.06 -15.55 10.97
CA ALA A 260 14.94 -16.58 10.39
C ALA A 260 14.91 -16.57 8.85
N SER A 261 13.90 -15.99 8.23
CA SER A 261 13.79 -15.88 6.77
C SER A 261 14.25 -14.53 6.21
N VAL A 262 14.35 -13.49 7.04
CA VAL A 262 14.76 -12.16 6.59
C VAL A 262 16.11 -12.20 5.89
N GLY A 263 16.17 -11.63 4.68
CA GLY A 263 17.36 -11.66 3.83
C GLY A 263 17.59 -12.97 3.07
N LYS A 264 16.79 -14.02 3.33
CA LYS A 264 16.87 -15.25 2.53
C LYS A 264 16.24 -15.06 1.17
N ARG A 265 16.92 -15.54 0.13
CA ARG A 265 16.35 -15.64 -1.20
C ARG A 265 15.32 -16.76 -1.22
N LEU A 266 14.07 -16.40 -1.52
CA LEU A 266 12.94 -17.32 -1.62
C LEU A 266 12.86 -17.96 -3.00
N ALA A 267 13.13 -17.17 -4.06
CA ALA A 267 13.14 -17.63 -5.44
C ALA A 267 14.15 -16.81 -6.26
N SER A 268 14.59 -17.36 -7.38
CA SER A 268 15.51 -16.69 -8.31
C SER A 268 15.28 -17.19 -9.73
N LEU A 269 15.38 -16.27 -10.70
CA LEU A 269 15.31 -16.57 -12.13
C LEU A 269 16.34 -15.70 -12.86
N THR A 270 16.90 -16.24 -13.95
CA THR A 270 17.67 -15.43 -14.89
C THR A 270 16.94 -15.41 -16.22
N ALA A 271 16.55 -14.22 -16.66
CA ALA A 271 15.84 -13.98 -17.91
C ALA A 271 16.60 -13.03 -18.81
N ALA A 272 16.36 -13.11 -20.11
CA ALA A 272 16.74 -12.08 -21.07
C ALA A 272 15.60 -11.07 -21.15
N LEU A 273 15.88 -9.80 -20.89
CA LEU A 273 14.90 -8.72 -20.89
C LEU A 273 15.18 -7.70 -21.98
#